data_8107c36a154e9e9c687655d242cdf6c8
#
_entry.id   8107c36a154e9e9c687655d242cdf6c8
#
_cell.length_a   1.000
_cell.length_b   1.000
_cell.length_c   1.000
_cell.angle_alpha   90.00
_cell.angle_beta   90.00
_cell.angle_gamma   90.00
#
_symmetry.space_group_name_H-M   'P 1'
#
loop_
_entity.id
_entity.type
_entity.pdbx_description
1 polymer ?
#
loop_
_entity_poly.entity_id
_entity_poly.type
_entity_poly.pdbx_seq_one_letter_code
_entity_poly.pdbx_strand_id
1 'polypeptide(L)'
;FRLAMEHLRSARPRVLYLALGETDDWAHDGRYDRVLETYARTDAYLKELWTWLQSQDDYRGRTHILITTDHGRGRTVTDWRSHGAKVDGAQHVWMAFVSPRVTTRGEWRDHPPLRTNQAAATMAAWMGVDWNALRPNAGQPIR
;
A
#
# COMPACT_ATOMS: atom_id res chain seq x y z
N PHE A 1 -10.83 8.29 3.64
CA PHE A 1 -10.84 7.19 4.61
C PHE A 1 -12.24 6.87 5.13
N ARG A 2 -13.02 7.84 5.64
CA ARG A 2 -14.37 7.61 6.22
C ARG A 2 -15.32 6.88 5.26
N LEU A 3 -15.35 7.27 3.99
CA LEU A 3 -16.16 6.59 2.97
C LEU A 3 -15.74 5.14 2.75
N ALA A 4 -14.44 4.85 2.79
CA ALA A 4 -13.93 3.49 2.68
C ALA A 4 -14.38 2.63 3.88
N MET A 5 -14.34 3.18 5.09
CA MET A 5 -14.83 2.48 6.29
C MET A 5 -16.34 2.23 6.23
N GLU A 6 -17.13 3.18 5.72
CA GLU A 6 -18.57 3.00 5.52
C GLU A 6 -18.87 1.94 4.48
N HIS A 7 -18.13 1.94 3.37
CA HIS A 7 -18.23 0.89 2.36
C HIS A 7 -17.87 -0.49 2.91
N LEU A 8 -16.81 -0.60 3.70
CA LEU A 8 -16.45 -1.85 4.39
C LEU A 8 -17.59 -2.36 5.29
N ARG A 9 -18.23 -1.46 6.04
CA ARG A 9 -19.31 -1.82 6.96
C ARG A 9 -20.57 -2.28 6.23
N SER A 10 -20.93 -1.61 5.16
CA SER A 10 -22.19 -1.84 4.43
C SER A 10 -22.07 -2.93 3.37
N ALA A 11 -21.03 -2.92 2.55
CA ALA A 11 -20.90 -3.82 1.40
C ALA A 11 -20.09 -5.09 1.67
N ARG A 12 -19.30 -5.14 2.75
CA ARG A 12 -18.47 -6.28 3.13
C ARG A 12 -17.64 -6.85 1.97
N PRO A 13 -16.88 -6.02 1.22
CA PRO A 13 -16.16 -6.46 0.04
C PRO A 13 -15.05 -7.44 0.40
N ARG A 14 -14.76 -8.37 -0.51
CA ARG A 14 -13.60 -9.27 -0.39
C ARG A 14 -12.27 -8.61 -0.77
N VAL A 15 -12.31 -7.58 -1.58
CA VAL A 15 -11.16 -6.78 -1.99
C VAL A 15 -11.54 -5.32 -1.88
N LEU A 16 -10.68 -4.52 -1.27
CA LEU A 16 -10.78 -3.07 -1.23
C LEU A 16 -9.46 -2.47 -1.69
N TYR A 17 -9.53 -1.58 -2.67
CA TYR A 17 -8.43 -0.69 -3.02
C TYR A 17 -8.70 0.68 -2.42
N LEU A 18 -7.77 1.17 -1.60
CA LEU A 18 -7.85 2.47 -0.95
C LEU A 18 -6.65 3.32 -1.35
N ALA A 19 -6.89 4.39 -2.10
CA ALA A 19 -5.89 5.38 -2.45
C ALA A 19 -6.00 6.62 -1.54
N LEU A 20 -4.86 7.08 -1.02
CA LEU A 20 -4.72 8.27 -0.21
C LEU A 20 -3.70 9.19 -0.89
N GLY A 21 -4.15 10.24 -1.57
CA GLY A 21 -3.32 11.10 -2.43
C GLY A 21 -2.71 12.33 -1.74
N GLU A 22 -3.20 12.73 -0.56
CA GLU A 22 -2.86 14.02 0.06
C GLU A 22 -1.35 14.27 0.26
N THR A 23 -0.54 13.22 0.47
CA THR A 23 0.90 13.40 0.65
C THR A 23 1.58 13.90 -0.60
N ASP A 24 1.08 13.48 -1.77
CA ASP A 24 1.58 13.92 -3.07
C ASP A 24 1.24 15.39 -3.31
N ASP A 25 0.00 15.79 -3.09
CA ASP A 25 -0.47 17.17 -3.23
C ASP A 25 0.37 18.12 -2.35
N TRP A 26 0.50 17.81 -1.05
CA TRP A 26 1.28 18.63 -0.14
C TRP A 26 2.76 18.71 -0.47
N ALA A 27 3.32 17.64 -1.02
CA ALA A 27 4.71 17.68 -1.45
C ALA A 27 4.91 18.57 -2.68
N HIS A 28 4.02 18.54 -3.67
CA HIS A 28 4.05 19.46 -4.80
C HIS A 28 3.93 20.92 -4.36
N ASP A 29 3.10 21.20 -3.35
CA ASP A 29 2.96 22.52 -2.73
C ASP A 29 4.17 22.92 -1.87
N GLY A 30 5.13 22.02 -1.66
CA GLY A 30 6.30 22.27 -0.83
C GLY A 30 6.01 22.33 0.67
N ARG A 31 4.88 21.78 1.10
CA ARG A 31 4.42 21.76 2.49
C ARG A 31 4.86 20.48 3.20
N TYR A 32 6.15 20.39 3.49
CA TYR A 32 6.74 19.23 4.16
C TYR A 32 6.10 18.95 5.54
N ASP A 33 5.74 20.01 6.25
CA ASP A 33 4.97 19.94 7.50
C ASP A 33 3.65 19.16 7.31
N ARG A 34 2.92 19.44 6.24
CA ARG A 34 1.66 18.76 5.91
C ARG A 34 1.85 17.32 5.45
N VAL A 35 2.96 17.05 4.76
CA VAL A 35 3.32 15.67 4.41
C VAL A 35 3.48 14.82 5.66
N LEU A 36 4.23 15.32 6.67
CA LEU A 36 4.43 14.60 7.93
C LEU A 36 3.11 14.42 8.73
N GLU A 37 2.28 15.47 8.80
CA GLU A 37 0.95 15.39 9.41
C GLU A 37 0.08 14.32 8.72
N THR A 38 0.13 14.25 7.38
CA THR A 38 -0.64 13.28 6.61
C THR A 38 -0.14 11.86 6.82
N TYR A 39 1.17 11.64 6.95
CA TYR A 39 1.71 10.33 7.33
C TYR A 39 1.23 9.89 8.72
N ALA A 40 1.30 10.77 9.71
CA ALA A 40 0.81 10.47 11.06
C ALA A 40 -0.70 10.14 11.06
N ARG A 41 -1.49 10.86 10.25
CA ARG A 41 -2.92 10.60 10.08
C ARG A 41 -3.17 9.28 9.36
N THR A 42 -2.38 8.94 8.35
CA THR A 42 -2.47 7.67 7.63
C THR A 42 -2.17 6.49 8.55
N ASP A 43 -1.16 6.61 9.41
CA ASP A 43 -0.87 5.60 10.43
C ASP A 43 -2.06 5.38 11.37
N ALA A 44 -2.68 6.47 11.83
CA ALA A 44 -3.90 6.38 12.65
C ALA A 44 -5.06 5.70 11.90
N TYR A 45 -5.24 5.97 10.61
CA TYR A 45 -6.23 5.31 9.76
C TYR A 45 -5.96 3.81 9.60
N LEU A 46 -4.72 3.43 9.42
CA LEU A 46 -4.33 2.01 9.32
C LEU A 46 -4.59 1.27 10.65
N LYS A 47 -4.30 1.93 11.77
CA LYS A 47 -4.62 1.39 13.09
C LYS A 47 -6.14 1.21 13.29
N GLU A 48 -6.94 2.22 12.92
CA GLU A 48 -8.41 2.15 13.00
C GLU A 48 -8.95 1.02 12.12
N LEU A 49 -8.51 0.96 10.85
CA LEU A 49 -8.89 -0.05 9.90
C LEU A 49 -8.57 -1.47 10.43
N TRP A 50 -7.33 -1.68 10.86
CA TRP A 50 -6.90 -2.99 11.38
C TRP A 50 -7.70 -3.39 12.62
N THR A 51 -7.87 -2.48 13.57
CA THR A 51 -8.65 -2.73 14.78
C THR A 51 -10.07 -3.13 14.45
N TRP A 52 -10.71 -2.40 13.53
CA TRP A 52 -12.05 -2.73 13.09
C TRP A 52 -12.12 -4.09 12.39
N LEU A 53 -11.21 -4.38 11.45
CA LEU A 53 -11.15 -5.67 10.76
C LEU A 53 -11.00 -6.84 11.73
N GLN A 54 -10.16 -6.69 12.77
CA GLN A 54 -9.98 -7.75 13.77
C GLN A 54 -11.15 -7.87 14.76
N SER A 55 -12.04 -6.89 14.81
CA SER A 55 -13.28 -6.97 15.59
C SER A 55 -14.44 -7.65 14.86
N GLN A 56 -14.32 -7.88 13.54
CA GLN A 56 -15.37 -8.48 12.71
C GLN A 56 -15.09 -9.94 12.43
N ASP A 57 -16.06 -10.82 12.68
CA ASP A 57 -15.88 -12.28 12.49
C ASP A 57 -15.58 -12.67 11.04
N ASP A 58 -16.14 -11.92 10.07
CA ASP A 58 -15.90 -12.14 8.64
C ASP A 58 -14.45 -11.84 8.21
N TYR A 59 -13.75 -10.96 8.93
CA TYR A 59 -12.43 -10.44 8.57
C TYR A 59 -11.32 -10.89 9.51
N ARG A 60 -11.65 -11.18 10.77
CA ARG A 60 -10.67 -11.54 11.80
C ARG A 60 -9.84 -12.76 11.38
N GLY A 61 -8.51 -12.60 11.42
CA GLY A 61 -7.59 -13.67 11.06
C GLY A 61 -7.63 -14.11 9.59
N ARG A 62 -8.33 -13.36 8.71
CA ARG A 62 -8.51 -13.69 7.29
C ARG A 62 -8.14 -12.56 6.35
N THR A 63 -7.85 -11.37 6.88
CA THR A 63 -7.56 -10.18 6.07
C THR A 63 -6.06 -10.02 5.88
N HIS A 64 -5.66 -9.77 4.65
CA HIS A 64 -4.32 -9.36 4.26
C HIS A 64 -4.35 -7.91 3.81
N ILE A 65 -3.36 -7.11 4.21
CA ILE A 65 -3.20 -5.74 3.75
C ILE A 65 -1.84 -5.64 3.07
N LEU A 66 -1.83 -5.11 1.84
CA LEU A 66 -0.63 -4.67 1.15
C LEU A 66 -0.66 -3.14 1.12
N ILE A 67 0.39 -2.52 1.64
CA ILE A 67 0.55 -1.07 1.68
C ILE A 67 1.75 -0.73 0.83
N THR A 68 1.62 0.24 -0.07
CA THR A 68 2.72 0.70 -0.92
C THR A 68 2.46 2.13 -1.37
N THR A 69 3.48 2.75 -1.94
CA THR A 69 3.34 3.98 -2.71
C THR A 69 3.32 3.64 -4.21
N ASP A 70 2.69 4.47 -5.01
CA ASP A 70 2.68 4.36 -6.48
C ASP A 70 4.01 4.81 -7.09
N HIS A 71 4.70 5.78 -6.47
CA HIS A 71 6.03 6.25 -6.81
C HIS A 71 6.78 6.74 -5.58
N GLY A 72 8.10 6.95 -5.73
CA GLY A 72 8.93 7.68 -4.80
C GLY A 72 9.04 9.15 -5.18
N ARG A 73 10.05 9.84 -4.65
CA ARG A 73 10.32 11.26 -4.88
C ARG A 73 11.82 11.54 -5.02
N GLY A 74 12.13 12.71 -5.54
CA GLY A 74 13.52 13.18 -5.61
C GLY A 74 14.20 13.21 -4.25
N ARG A 75 15.54 13.07 -4.28
CA ARG A 75 16.36 12.88 -3.07
C ARG A 75 17.04 14.15 -2.58
N THR A 76 16.88 15.26 -3.29
CA THR A 76 17.49 16.53 -2.92
C THR A 76 16.49 17.49 -2.27
N VAL A 77 16.97 18.53 -1.63
CA VAL A 77 16.14 19.57 -1.00
C VAL A 77 15.26 20.34 -2.00
N THR A 78 15.57 20.24 -3.29
CA THR A 78 14.78 20.84 -4.36
C THR A 78 13.86 19.84 -5.03
N ASP A 79 14.31 18.59 -5.21
CA ASP A 79 13.60 17.59 -6.02
C ASP A 79 12.58 16.77 -5.22
N TRP A 80 12.64 16.82 -3.88
CA TRP A 80 11.69 16.06 -3.04
C TRP A 80 10.22 16.39 -3.32
N ARG A 81 9.94 17.54 -3.94
CA ARG A 81 8.61 17.97 -4.38
C ARG A 81 8.15 17.30 -5.67
N SER A 82 9.07 16.62 -6.35
CA SER A 82 8.85 16.13 -7.71
C SER A 82 8.99 14.63 -7.80
N HIS A 83 8.37 14.08 -8.80
CA HIS A 83 8.49 12.69 -9.22
C HIS A 83 8.44 12.59 -10.75
N GLY A 84 8.56 11.37 -11.27
CA GLY A 84 8.54 11.10 -12.70
C GLY A 84 9.83 10.42 -13.17
N ALA A 85 9.82 9.94 -14.40
CA ALA A 85 10.85 9.05 -14.93
C ALA A 85 12.28 9.65 -14.97
N LYS A 86 12.40 10.97 -14.90
CA LYS A 86 13.70 11.68 -14.93
C LYS A 86 14.18 12.15 -13.54
N VAL A 87 13.38 11.94 -12.51
CA VAL A 87 13.69 12.36 -11.13
C VAL A 87 14.33 11.19 -10.40
N ASP A 88 15.60 11.32 -10.02
CA ASP A 88 16.29 10.26 -9.26
C ASP A 88 15.60 10.04 -7.91
N GLY A 89 15.31 8.77 -7.60
CA GLY A 89 14.57 8.37 -6.41
C GLY A 89 13.08 8.14 -6.65
N ALA A 90 12.48 8.72 -7.70
CA ALA A 90 11.05 8.55 -7.98
C ALA A 90 10.64 7.10 -8.32
N GLN A 91 11.57 6.29 -8.80
CA GLN A 91 11.34 4.87 -9.06
C GLN A 91 11.38 3.98 -7.82
N HIS A 92 11.78 4.51 -6.67
CA HIS A 92 11.94 3.73 -5.45
C HIS A 92 10.66 3.81 -4.60
N VAL A 93 10.04 2.68 -4.41
CA VAL A 93 8.86 2.49 -3.56
C VAL A 93 9.19 1.51 -2.44
N TRP A 94 8.36 1.50 -1.43
CA TRP A 94 8.40 0.50 -0.37
C TRP A 94 7.10 -0.29 -0.35
N MET A 95 7.11 -1.46 0.24
CA MET A 95 5.93 -2.28 0.45
C MET A 95 5.89 -2.79 1.88
N ALA A 96 4.71 -2.81 2.47
CA ALA A 96 4.47 -3.45 3.75
C ALA A 96 3.33 -4.46 3.62
N PHE A 97 3.47 -5.57 4.34
CA PHE A 97 2.50 -6.66 4.35
C PHE A 97 2.03 -6.89 5.77
N VAL A 98 0.72 -6.78 6.00
CA VAL A 98 0.09 -7.15 7.25
C VAL A 98 -0.80 -8.36 6.97
N SER A 99 -0.52 -9.49 7.63
CA SER A 99 -1.20 -10.74 7.34
C SER A 99 -1.18 -11.66 8.56
N PRO A 100 -2.28 -12.34 8.87
CA PRO A 100 -2.30 -13.34 9.92
C PRO A 100 -1.56 -14.64 9.54
N ARG A 101 -1.20 -14.80 8.26
CA ARG A 101 -0.57 -16.02 7.72
C ARG A 101 0.92 -15.86 7.42
N VAL A 102 1.46 -14.67 7.59
CA VAL A 102 2.88 -14.39 7.34
C VAL A 102 3.59 -14.21 8.66
N THR A 103 4.67 -14.94 8.87
CA THR A 103 5.53 -14.75 10.03
C THR A 103 6.11 -13.34 10.00
N THR A 104 5.99 -12.62 11.11
CA THR A 104 6.57 -11.29 11.25
C THR A 104 8.09 -11.36 11.07
N ARG A 105 8.61 -10.59 10.12
CA ARG A 105 10.04 -10.53 9.78
C ARG A 105 10.67 -9.17 10.07
N GLY A 106 9.86 -8.19 10.49
CA GLY A 106 10.32 -6.80 10.57
C GLY A 106 10.67 -6.25 9.20
N GLU A 107 11.71 -5.45 9.10
CA GLU A 107 12.22 -4.95 7.82
C GLU A 107 12.97 -6.08 7.10
N TRP A 108 12.44 -6.45 5.94
CA TRP A 108 13.03 -7.51 5.12
C TRP A 108 13.95 -6.88 4.07
N ARG A 109 15.25 -7.14 4.18
CA ARG A 109 16.29 -6.57 3.30
C ARG A 109 16.91 -7.60 2.34
N ASP A 110 16.97 -8.86 2.75
CA ASP A 110 17.58 -9.93 1.97
C ASP A 110 16.56 -10.60 1.06
N HIS A 111 16.12 -9.87 0.03
CA HIS A 111 15.18 -10.37 -0.97
C HIS A 111 15.54 -9.85 -2.38
N PRO A 112 15.15 -10.56 -3.45
CA PRO A 112 15.23 -10.02 -4.79
C PRO A 112 14.45 -8.71 -4.92
N PRO A 113 14.85 -7.80 -5.82
CA PRO A 113 14.14 -6.54 -6.03
C PRO A 113 12.66 -6.77 -6.31
N LEU A 114 11.79 -6.18 -5.48
CA LEU A 114 10.35 -6.20 -5.69
C LEU A 114 9.93 -5.05 -6.61
N ARG A 115 8.83 -5.25 -7.33
CA ARG A 115 8.28 -4.27 -8.27
C ARG A 115 6.79 -4.07 -8.04
N THR A 116 6.30 -2.86 -8.28
CA THR A 116 4.87 -2.52 -8.13
C THR A 116 3.95 -3.36 -9.00
N ASN A 117 4.41 -3.82 -10.17
CA ASN A 117 3.62 -4.70 -11.05
C ASN A 117 3.37 -6.11 -10.47
N GLN A 118 3.97 -6.45 -9.32
CA GLN A 118 3.71 -7.69 -8.59
C GLN A 118 2.51 -7.57 -7.63
N ALA A 119 2.09 -6.35 -7.28
CA ALA A 119 1.06 -6.12 -6.27
C ALA A 119 -0.27 -6.79 -6.63
N ALA A 120 -0.75 -6.60 -7.86
CA ALA A 120 -2.01 -7.20 -8.31
C ALA A 120 -1.97 -8.73 -8.31
N ALA A 121 -0.87 -9.32 -8.79
CA ALA A 121 -0.68 -10.77 -8.79
C ALA A 121 -0.61 -11.33 -7.36
N THR A 122 0.03 -10.61 -6.44
CA THR A 122 0.10 -10.98 -5.02
C THR A 122 -1.27 -10.99 -4.36
N MET A 123 -2.05 -9.93 -4.55
CA MET A 123 -3.41 -9.84 -4.03
C MET A 123 -4.33 -10.91 -4.62
N ALA A 124 -4.23 -11.16 -5.92
CA ALA A 124 -4.99 -12.22 -6.59
C ALA A 124 -4.63 -13.62 -6.05
N ALA A 125 -3.35 -13.89 -5.83
CA ALA A 125 -2.88 -15.15 -5.24
C ALA A 125 -3.44 -15.35 -3.82
N TRP A 126 -3.54 -14.30 -3.00
CA TRP A 126 -4.22 -14.38 -1.69
C TRP A 126 -5.69 -14.77 -1.79
N MET A 127 -6.32 -14.45 -2.93
CA MET A 127 -7.71 -14.79 -3.24
C MET A 127 -7.87 -16.14 -3.94
N GLY A 128 -6.77 -16.87 -4.19
CA GLY A 128 -6.76 -18.13 -4.93
C GLY A 128 -6.94 -17.96 -6.45
N VAL A 129 -6.65 -16.77 -6.98
CA VAL A 129 -6.77 -16.46 -8.42
C VAL A 129 -5.39 -16.38 -9.05
N ASP A 130 -5.22 -17.08 -10.17
CA ASP A 130 -4.02 -16.98 -11.01
C ASP A 130 -4.11 -15.73 -11.91
N TRP A 131 -3.53 -14.62 -11.44
CA TRP A 131 -3.50 -13.38 -12.19
C TRP A 131 -2.66 -13.47 -13.46
N ASN A 132 -1.58 -14.24 -13.44
CA ASN A 132 -0.67 -14.37 -14.58
C ASN A 132 -1.30 -15.16 -15.74
N ALA A 133 -2.24 -16.05 -15.48
CA ALA A 133 -3.05 -16.67 -16.54
C ALA A 133 -3.90 -15.63 -17.30
N LEU A 134 -4.37 -14.59 -16.61
CA LEU A 134 -5.17 -13.50 -17.20
C LEU A 134 -4.30 -12.35 -17.75
N ARG A 135 -3.14 -12.13 -17.18
CA ARG A 135 -2.20 -11.05 -17.50
C ARG A 135 -0.76 -11.58 -17.51
N PRO A 136 -0.32 -12.25 -18.59
CA PRO A 136 0.99 -12.91 -18.65
C PRO A 136 2.19 -11.97 -18.45
N ASN A 137 2.03 -10.68 -18.77
CA ASN A 137 3.08 -9.66 -18.62
C ASN A 137 3.13 -9.03 -17.22
N ALA A 138 2.25 -9.42 -16.30
CA ALA A 138 2.31 -8.96 -14.91
C ALA A 138 3.52 -9.57 -14.18
N GLY A 139 3.97 -8.87 -13.12
CA GLY A 139 4.97 -9.46 -12.22
C GLY A 139 4.42 -10.70 -11.52
N GLN A 140 5.32 -11.62 -11.14
CA GLN A 140 4.93 -12.81 -10.38
C GLN A 140 4.52 -12.43 -8.95
N PRO A 141 3.61 -13.17 -8.31
CA PRO A 141 3.24 -12.93 -6.92
C PRO A 141 4.46 -12.95 -5.99
N ILE A 142 4.48 -12.03 -5.04
CA ILE A 142 5.45 -12.04 -3.93
C ILE A 142 5.08 -13.19 -2.99
N ARG A 143 6.03 -14.04 -2.64
CA ARG A 143 5.85 -15.25 -1.82
C ARG A 143 6.64 -15.18 -0.54
#